data_35c4fbd65045bb94717563acca6bb142
#
_entry.id   35c4fbd65045bb94717563acca6bb142
#
_cell.length_a   1.000
_cell.length_b   1.000
_cell.length_c   1.000
_cell.angle_alpha   90.00
_cell.angle_beta   90.00
_cell.angle_gamma   90.00
#
_symmetry.space_group_name_H-M   'P 1'
#
loop_
_entity.id
_entity.type
_entity.pdbx_description
1 polymer ?
#
loop_
_entity_poly.entity_id
_entity_poly.type
_entity_poly.pdbx_seq_one_letter_code
_entity_poly.pdbx_strand_id
1 'polypeptide(L)'
;MSRNYKFQNPEGLYFISFATVFWLDVFVREDYSDCIVKNLNYCVSKKGMEIYAWCLMTSHVHLIFKSTQQKPEALIRDFKSFTAKELISLITNHPQESRKEWMLNAFKKAASANSNNTNNQFWQQHNKPIELWSNEVIEQKIDYVHNKAFFCENNLL
;
A
#
# COMPACT_ATOMS: atom_id res chain seq x y z
N MET A 1 -1.36 -18.51 5.14
CA MET A 1 -0.95 -17.25 5.81
C MET A 1 -0.30 -17.60 7.13
N SER A 2 0.93 -17.15 7.34
CA SER A 2 1.64 -17.39 8.60
C SER A 2 0.85 -16.78 9.77
N ARG A 3 0.73 -17.53 10.87
CA ARG A 3 0.04 -17.05 12.09
C ARG A 3 0.69 -15.80 12.72
N ASN A 4 1.92 -15.48 12.34
CA ASN A 4 2.73 -14.44 12.98
C ASN A 4 2.49 -13.02 12.43
N TYR A 5 1.71 -12.87 11.36
CA TYR A 5 1.49 -11.58 10.71
C TYR A 5 -0.01 -11.32 10.53
N LYS A 6 -0.71 -11.07 11.62
CA LYS A 6 -2.13 -10.72 11.64
C LYS A 6 -2.37 -9.47 12.46
N PHE A 7 -3.42 -8.72 12.10
CA PHE A 7 -3.96 -7.64 12.92
C PHE A 7 -4.74 -8.21 14.09
N GLN A 8 -4.07 -8.58 15.17
CA GLN A 8 -4.73 -9.21 16.34
C GLN A 8 -5.45 -8.19 17.21
N ASN A 9 -4.90 -6.98 17.34
CA ASN A 9 -5.48 -5.90 18.12
C ASN A 9 -6.12 -4.87 17.20
N PRO A 10 -7.47 -4.74 17.16
CA PRO A 10 -8.15 -3.79 16.29
C PRO A 10 -7.79 -2.31 16.58
N GLU A 11 -7.36 -2.01 17.81
CA GLU A 11 -6.99 -0.66 18.24
C GLU A 11 -5.48 -0.43 18.23
N GLY A 12 -4.71 -1.39 17.75
CA GLY A 12 -3.25 -1.33 17.72
C GLY A 12 -2.70 -0.37 16.68
N LEU A 13 -1.48 0.09 16.93
CA LEU A 13 -0.65 0.78 15.96
C LEU A 13 0.17 -0.27 15.18
N TYR A 14 0.11 -0.22 13.86
CA TYR A 14 0.75 -1.22 13.00
C TYR A 14 1.72 -0.61 12.02
N PHE A 15 2.86 -1.28 11.86
CA PHE A 15 3.71 -1.14 10.69
C PHE A 15 3.31 -2.21 9.66
N ILE A 16 3.06 -1.77 8.43
CA ILE A 16 2.81 -2.67 7.30
C ILE A 16 3.72 -2.33 6.12
N SER A 17 3.94 -3.35 5.31
CA SER A 17 4.63 -3.21 4.03
C SER A 17 3.88 -4.02 2.98
N PHE A 18 3.54 -3.41 1.86
CA PHE A 18 2.89 -4.09 0.74
C PHE A 18 3.47 -3.62 -0.58
N ALA A 19 3.61 -4.56 -1.50
CA ALA A 19 4.33 -4.38 -2.75
C ALA A 19 3.45 -4.70 -3.95
N THR A 20 3.80 -4.12 -5.10
CA THR A 20 3.27 -4.54 -6.39
C THR A 20 3.66 -5.98 -6.69
N VAL A 21 2.85 -6.68 -7.48
CA VAL A 21 3.22 -8.03 -7.96
C VAL A 21 4.52 -7.95 -8.76
N PHE A 22 5.37 -8.96 -8.62
CA PHE A 22 6.69 -9.03 -9.25
C PHE A 22 7.60 -7.82 -8.94
N TRP A 23 7.30 -7.04 -7.91
CA TRP A 23 8.06 -5.84 -7.52
C TRP A 23 8.23 -4.84 -8.67
N LEU A 24 7.18 -4.65 -9.46
CA LEU A 24 7.18 -3.72 -10.59
C LEU A 24 7.35 -2.28 -10.12
N ASP A 25 8.26 -1.54 -10.75
CA ASP A 25 8.52 -0.12 -10.47
C ASP A 25 7.42 0.78 -11.03
N VAL A 26 6.20 0.63 -10.54
CA VAL A 26 5.03 1.39 -11.02
C VAL A 26 5.15 2.86 -10.62
N PHE A 27 5.60 3.15 -9.41
CA PHE A 27 5.54 4.47 -8.79
C PHE A 27 6.68 5.41 -9.20
N VAL A 28 7.40 5.10 -10.27
CA VAL A 28 8.36 6.04 -10.90
C VAL A 28 7.67 7.19 -11.62
N ARG A 29 6.37 7.05 -11.95
CA ARG A 29 5.56 8.11 -12.52
C ARG A 29 4.74 8.81 -11.44
N GLU A 30 4.75 10.14 -11.50
CA GLU A 30 4.04 11.00 -10.57
C GLU A 30 2.53 10.69 -10.54
N ASP A 31 1.89 10.52 -11.68
CA ASP A 31 0.46 10.18 -11.77
C ASP A 31 0.07 8.96 -10.92
N TYR A 32 0.94 7.96 -10.84
CA TYR A 32 0.67 6.73 -10.09
C TYR A 32 0.99 6.91 -8.60
N SER A 33 2.05 7.64 -8.27
CA SER A 33 2.35 7.98 -6.87
C SER A 33 1.29 8.91 -6.28
N ASP A 34 0.79 9.87 -7.05
CA ASP A 34 -0.30 10.76 -6.66
C ASP A 34 -1.59 10.00 -6.35
N CYS A 35 -1.88 8.94 -7.11
CA CYS A 35 -3.01 8.06 -6.81
C CYS A 35 -2.91 7.47 -5.40
N ILE A 36 -1.74 7.00 -5.00
CA ILE A 36 -1.52 6.47 -3.63
C ILE A 36 -1.72 7.56 -2.58
N VAL A 37 -1.09 8.72 -2.75
CA VAL A 37 -1.19 9.85 -1.81
C VAL A 37 -2.64 10.33 -1.67
N LYS A 38 -3.34 10.52 -2.77
CA LYS A 38 -4.76 10.90 -2.79
C LYS A 38 -5.64 9.91 -2.00
N ASN A 39 -5.41 8.61 -2.18
CA ASN A 39 -6.18 7.57 -1.51
C ASN A 39 -5.81 7.43 -0.02
N LEU A 40 -4.55 7.64 0.37
CA LEU A 40 -4.17 7.74 1.78
C LEU A 40 -4.87 8.93 2.45
N ASN A 41 -4.86 10.10 1.83
CA ASN A 41 -5.57 11.29 2.32
C ASN A 41 -7.07 11.06 2.45
N TYR A 42 -7.69 10.37 1.51
CA TYR A 42 -9.09 9.98 1.60
C TYR A 42 -9.36 9.06 2.80
N CYS A 43 -8.51 8.06 3.04
CA CYS A 43 -8.63 7.18 4.20
C CYS A 43 -8.47 7.93 5.52
N VAL A 44 -7.56 8.90 5.58
CA VAL A 44 -7.40 9.78 6.76
C VAL A 44 -8.66 10.62 6.99
N SER A 45 -9.19 11.25 5.96
CA SER A 45 -10.33 12.18 6.11
C SER A 45 -11.68 11.47 6.28
N LYS A 46 -11.86 10.26 5.72
CA LYS A 46 -13.19 9.61 5.59
C LYS A 46 -13.29 8.21 6.19
N LYS A 47 -12.18 7.53 6.47
CA LYS A 47 -12.16 6.12 6.89
C LYS A 47 -11.55 5.88 8.26
N GLY A 48 -11.19 6.93 8.99
CA GLY A 48 -10.60 6.81 10.32
C GLY A 48 -9.19 6.25 10.33
N MET A 49 -8.43 6.43 9.27
CA MET A 49 -7.01 6.12 9.24
C MET A 49 -6.22 7.24 9.90
N GLU A 50 -5.41 6.90 10.89
CA GLU A 50 -4.42 7.79 11.48
C GLU A 50 -3.03 7.34 11.02
N ILE A 51 -2.31 8.20 10.29
CA ILE A 51 -0.99 7.90 9.76
C ILE A 51 0.07 8.56 10.64
N TYR A 52 1.02 7.77 11.11
CA TYR A 52 2.16 8.23 11.91
C TYR A 52 3.43 8.41 11.08
N ALA A 53 3.64 7.54 10.11
CA ALA A 53 4.71 7.65 9.13
C ALA A 53 4.37 6.82 7.89
N TRP A 54 4.88 7.22 6.75
CA TRP A 54 4.72 6.47 5.49
C TRP A 54 5.87 6.75 4.54
N CYS A 55 6.10 5.81 3.64
CA CYS A 55 7.10 5.93 2.59
C CYS A 55 6.61 5.19 1.36
N LEU A 56 6.62 5.86 0.23
CA LEU A 56 6.34 5.26 -1.07
C LEU A 56 7.65 5.05 -1.81
N MET A 57 7.98 3.79 -2.05
CA MET A 57 9.10 3.37 -2.90
C MET A 57 8.58 3.11 -4.32
N THR A 58 9.48 2.87 -5.26
CA THR A 58 9.09 2.64 -6.67
C THR A 58 8.16 1.45 -6.87
N SER A 59 8.20 0.47 -5.98
CA SER A 59 7.44 -0.79 -6.08
C SER A 59 6.65 -1.18 -4.84
N HIS A 60 6.74 -0.43 -3.74
CA HIS A 60 6.08 -0.80 -2.49
C HIS A 60 5.85 0.40 -1.56
N VAL A 61 4.98 0.19 -0.58
CA VAL A 61 4.60 1.16 0.43
C VAL A 61 4.98 0.64 1.81
N HIS A 62 5.58 1.48 2.62
CA HIS A 62 5.68 1.30 4.07
C HIS A 62 4.73 2.27 4.76
N LEU A 63 3.98 1.80 5.73
CA LEU A 63 2.96 2.59 6.43
C LEU A 63 2.93 2.24 7.90
N ILE A 64 2.96 3.26 8.76
CA ILE A 64 2.67 3.14 10.20
C ILE A 64 1.33 3.84 10.44
N PHE A 65 0.34 3.07 10.84
CA PHE A 65 -1.03 3.58 10.96
C PHE A 65 -1.81 2.91 12.09
N LYS A 66 -2.87 3.58 12.48
CA LYS A 66 -3.93 3.09 13.36
C LYS A 66 -5.27 3.26 12.66
N SER A 67 -6.19 2.36 12.91
CA SER A 67 -7.57 2.44 12.41
C SER A 67 -8.54 2.73 13.56
N THR A 68 -9.36 3.77 13.44
CA THR A 68 -10.26 4.22 14.50
C THR A 68 -11.74 3.93 14.23
N GLN A 69 -12.14 3.68 12.98
CA GLN A 69 -13.55 3.49 12.60
C GLN A 69 -13.88 2.08 12.14
N GLN A 70 -12.88 1.30 11.74
CA GLN A 70 -13.07 -0.07 11.25
C GLN A 70 -11.85 -0.93 11.59
N LYS A 71 -11.96 -2.24 11.38
CA LYS A 71 -10.81 -3.15 11.59
C LYS A 71 -9.67 -2.80 10.64
N PRO A 72 -8.40 -2.77 11.10
CA PRO A 72 -7.26 -2.40 10.25
C PRO A 72 -7.11 -3.29 9.01
N GLU A 73 -7.38 -4.60 9.10
CA GLU A 73 -7.34 -5.49 7.93
C GLU A 73 -8.40 -5.12 6.88
N ALA A 74 -9.59 -4.69 7.29
CA ALA A 74 -10.64 -4.25 6.38
C ALA A 74 -10.26 -2.94 5.68
N LEU A 75 -9.71 -1.99 6.44
CA LEU A 75 -9.26 -0.71 5.92
C LEU A 75 -8.18 -0.89 4.84
N ILE A 76 -7.17 -1.73 5.10
CA ILE A 76 -6.09 -2.00 4.14
C ILE A 76 -6.57 -2.82 2.95
N ARG A 77 -7.43 -3.81 3.16
CA ARG A 77 -8.06 -4.56 2.07
C ARG A 77 -8.79 -3.63 1.11
N ASP A 78 -9.61 -2.74 1.63
CA ASP A 78 -10.41 -1.80 0.83
C ASP A 78 -9.50 -0.79 0.11
N PHE A 79 -8.48 -0.26 0.78
CA PHE A 79 -7.47 0.60 0.18
C PHE A 79 -6.77 -0.09 -0.99
N LYS A 80 -6.28 -1.32 -0.80
CA LYS A 80 -5.60 -2.08 -1.85
C LYS A 80 -6.53 -2.41 -3.02
N SER A 81 -7.77 -2.78 -2.74
CA SER A 81 -8.77 -3.09 -3.78
C SER A 81 -9.11 -1.87 -4.63
N PHE A 82 -9.32 -0.73 -4.00
CA PHE A 82 -9.65 0.51 -4.69
C PHE A 82 -8.47 1.05 -5.50
N THR A 83 -7.30 1.15 -4.89
CA THR A 83 -6.10 1.65 -5.58
C THR A 83 -5.66 0.74 -6.72
N ALA A 84 -5.81 -0.57 -6.60
CA ALA A 84 -5.52 -1.52 -7.69
C ALA A 84 -6.37 -1.21 -8.93
N LYS A 85 -7.67 -1.00 -8.77
CA LYS A 85 -8.57 -0.66 -9.88
C LYS A 85 -8.23 0.69 -10.50
N GLU A 86 -8.01 1.69 -9.67
CA GLU A 86 -7.68 3.05 -10.12
C GLU A 86 -6.34 3.08 -10.87
N LEU A 87 -5.30 2.44 -10.33
CA LEU A 87 -3.98 2.37 -10.95
C LEU A 87 -3.99 1.61 -12.28
N ILE A 88 -4.69 0.47 -12.34
CA ILE A 88 -4.82 -0.29 -13.60
C ILE A 88 -5.55 0.55 -14.65
N SER A 89 -6.58 1.31 -14.27
CA SER A 89 -7.27 2.23 -15.17
C SER A 89 -6.35 3.37 -15.64
N LEU A 90 -5.58 3.97 -14.74
CA LEU A 90 -4.60 5.01 -15.09
C LEU A 90 -3.54 4.49 -16.06
N ILE A 91 -2.99 3.30 -15.81
CA ILE A 91 -2.00 2.67 -16.70
C ILE A 91 -2.60 2.38 -18.07
N THR A 92 -3.82 1.82 -18.10
CA THR A 92 -4.53 1.48 -19.35
C THR A 92 -4.75 2.70 -20.24
N ASN A 93 -5.11 3.83 -19.64
CA ASN A 93 -5.47 5.05 -20.35
C ASN A 93 -4.32 6.06 -20.48
N HIS A 94 -3.13 5.76 -19.94
CA HIS A 94 -2.01 6.69 -19.98
C HIS A 94 -1.43 6.80 -21.40
N PRO A 95 -1.41 8.00 -22.00
CA PRO A 95 -1.01 8.15 -23.42
C PRO A 95 0.49 7.92 -23.67
N GLN A 96 1.32 8.08 -22.65
CA GLN A 96 2.80 8.03 -22.77
C GLN A 96 3.42 6.88 -21.98
N GLU A 97 2.64 5.89 -21.51
CA GLU A 97 3.18 4.75 -20.77
C GLU A 97 3.68 3.65 -21.72
N SER A 98 4.97 3.66 -22.00
CA SER A 98 5.63 2.67 -22.88
C SER A 98 5.62 1.25 -22.31
N ARG A 99 5.50 1.10 -20.99
CA ARG A 99 5.48 -0.21 -20.29
C ARG A 99 4.06 -0.76 -20.14
N LYS A 100 3.05 -0.12 -20.70
CA LYS A 100 1.62 -0.42 -20.50
C LYS A 100 1.31 -1.90 -20.72
N GLU A 101 1.60 -2.44 -21.90
CA GLU A 101 1.29 -3.82 -22.24
C GLU A 101 2.01 -4.81 -21.33
N TRP A 102 3.27 -4.55 -21.05
CA TRP A 102 4.09 -5.39 -20.18
C TRP A 102 3.55 -5.42 -18.75
N MET A 103 3.21 -4.26 -18.18
CA MET A 103 2.62 -4.19 -16.82
C MET A 103 1.26 -4.85 -16.77
N LEU A 104 0.36 -4.59 -17.72
CA LEU A 104 -0.98 -5.19 -17.75
C LEU A 104 -0.91 -6.71 -17.90
N ASN A 105 0.02 -7.22 -18.70
CA ASN A 105 0.26 -8.66 -18.81
C ASN A 105 0.78 -9.27 -17.50
N ALA A 106 1.64 -8.57 -16.77
CA ALA A 106 2.12 -9.01 -15.46
C ALA A 106 0.99 -9.09 -14.44
N PHE A 107 0.07 -8.13 -14.41
CA PHE A 107 -1.10 -8.15 -13.52
C PHE A 107 -2.05 -9.31 -13.83
N LYS A 108 -2.27 -9.61 -15.10
CA LYS A 108 -3.06 -10.77 -15.54
C LYS A 108 -2.39 -12.09 -15.17
N LYS A 109 -1.08 -12.20 -15.37
CA LYS A 109 -0.29 -13.37 -15.00
C LYS A 109 -0.35 -13.63 -13.48
N ALA A 110 -0.21 -12.60 -12.67
CA ALA A 110 -0.33 -12.72 -11.22
C ALA A 110 -1.74 -13.20 -10.81
N ALA A 111 -2.80 -12.66 -11.43
CA ALA A 111 -4.18 -13.05 -11.17
C ALA A 111 -4.45 -14.52 -11.53
N SER A 112 -3.90 -15.00 -12.64
CA SER A 112 -4.08 -16.40 -13.08
C SER A 112 -3.45 -17.41 -12.12
N ALA A 113 -2.43 -17.01 -11.37
CA ALA A 113 -1.77 -17.85 -10.36
C ALA A 113 -2.48 -17.80 -8.98
N ASN A 114 -3.53 -17.00 -8.85
CA ASN A 114 -4.22 -16.75 -7.58
C ASN A 114 -5.74 -16.88 -7.73
N SER A 115 -6.33 -17.88 -7.06
CA SER A 115 -7.77 -18.15 -7.11
C SER A 115 -8.66 -17.01 -6.57
N ASN A 116 -8.10 -16.08 -5.79
CA ASN A 116 -8.84 -14.96 -5.22
C ASN A 116 -9.02 -13.77 -6.18
N ASN A 117 -8.33 -13.78 -7.32
CA ASN A 117 -8.39 -12.72 -8.32
C ASN A 117 -8.84 -13.27 -9.66
N THR A 118 -9.83 -12.64 -10.28
CA THR A 118 -10.41 -13.11 -11.54
C THR A 118 -9.71 -12.57 -12.79
N ASN A 119 -9.32 -11.29 -12.79
CA ASN A 119 -8.81 -10.63 -14.00
C ASN A 119 -7.42 -10.03 -13.84
N ASN A 120 -7.18 -9.31 -12.76
CA ASN A 120 -5.93 -8.60 -12.51
C ASN A 120 -5.56 -8.67 -11.03
N GLN A 121 -4.27 -8.75 -10.76
CA GLN A 121 -3.73 -8.56 -9.43
C GLN A 121 -2.63 -7.51 -9.49
N PHE A 122 -2.83 -6.40 -8.80
CA PHE A 122 -1.86 -5.29 -8.71
C PHE A 122 -0.92 -5.47 -7.52
N TRP A 123 -1.48 -5.71 -6.33
CA TRP A 123 -0.76 -5.86 -5.09
C TRP A 123 -0.49 -7.32 -4.73
N GLN A 124 0.66 -7.59 -4.13
CA GLN A 124 0.90 -8.87 -3.47
C GLN A 124 -0.09 -9.04 -2.30
N GLN A 125 -0.42 -10.27 -1.96
CA GLN A 125 -1.47 -10.55 -0.95
C GLN A 125 -1.09 -10.17 0.47
N HIS A 126 0.20 -10.12 0.80
CA HIS A 126 0.67 -9.96 2.16
C HIS A 126 0.92 -8.50 2.52
N ASN A 127 0.55 -8.11 3.75
CA ASN A 127 0.81 -6.78 4.32
C ASN A 127 1.88 -6.82 5.42
N LYS A 128 2.22 -8.03 5.90
CA LYS A 128 3.20 -8.27 6.97
C LYS A 128 3.02 -7.33 8.17
N PRO A 129 1.81 -7.25 8.78
CA PRO A 129 1.55 -6.33 9.87
C PRO A 129 2.37 -6.68 11.11
N ILE A 130 3.02 -5.66 11.68
CA ILE A 130 3.76 -5.73 12.94
C ILE A 130 3.13 -4.73 13.89
N GLU A 131 2.59 -5.20 15.02
CA GLU A 131 2.06 -4.31 16.05
C GLU A 131 3.20 -3.61 16.78
N LEU A 132 3.09 -2.29 16.92
CA LEU A 132 4.05 -1.43 17.60
C LEU A 132 3.49 -1.07 18.98
N TRP A 133 3.94 -1.77 20.01
CA TRP A 133 3.35 -1.72 21.35
C TRP A 133 4.19 -0.93 22.38
N SER A 134 5.38 -0.45 22.02
CA SER A 134 6.21 0.40 22.90
C SER A 134 6.73 1.63 22.15
N ASN A 135 6.98 2.71 22.88
CA ASN A 135 7.52 3.94 22.30
C ASN A 135 8.86 3.71 21.60
N GLU A 136 9.71 2.88 22.18
CA GLU A 136 11.02 2.52 21.60
C GLU A 136 10.86 1.84 20.23
N VAL A 137 9.96 0.87 20.13
CA VAL A 137 9.68 0.16 18.85
C VAL A 137 9.05 1.10 17.83
N ILE A 138 8.16 2.00 18.27
CA ILE A 138 7.55 3.02 17.40
C ILE A 138 8.62 3.95 16.83
N GLU A 139 9.50 4.49 17.65
CA GLU A 139 10.58 5.38 17.22
C GLU A 139 11.53 4.68 16.23
N GLN A 140 11.93 3.44 16.52
CA GLN A 140 12.77 2.63 15.61
C GLN A 140 12.10 2.44 14.24
N LYS A 141 10.80 2.19 14.20
CA LYS A 141 10.07 2.00 12.94
C LYS A 141 9.84 3.30 12.18
N ILE A 142 9.60 4.40 12.88
CA ILE A 142 9.51 5.73 12.26
C ILE A 142 10.84 6.09 11.61
N ASP A 143 11.96 5.90 12.32
CA ASP A 143 13.30 6.12 11.78
C ASP A 143 13.58 5.22 10.57
N TYR A 144 13.18 3.95 10.64
CA TYR A 144 13.30 3.02 9.52
C TYR A 144 12.55 3.53 8.29
N VAL A 145 11.30 3.97 8.45
CA VAL A 145 10.48 4.49 7.36
C VAL A 145 11.12 5.76 6.77
N HIS A 146 11.56 6.69 7.61
CA HIS A 146 12.20 7.94 7.16
C HIS A 146 13.52 7.69 6.43
N ASN A 147 14.34 6.73 6.88
CA ASN A 147 15.61 6.42 6.24
C ASN A 147 15.47 5.66 4.91
N LYS A 148 14.33 5.03 4.66
CA LYS A 148 14.01 4.39 3.38
C LYS A 148 13.46 5.36 2.34
N ALA A 149 13.13 6.56 2.74
CA ALA A 149 12.43 7.54 1.93
C ALA A 149 13.30 8.15 0.85
N PHE A 150 13.14 7.67 -0.35
CA PHE A 150 13.52 8.43 -1.56
C PHE A 150 12.42 9.44 -1.94
N PHE A 151 11.19 9.22 -1.46
CA PHE A 151 9.99 10.00 -1.73
C PHE A 151 9.09 10.15 -0.50
N CYS A 152 9.65 10.51 0.64
CA CYS A 152 8.84 10.97 1.77
C CYS A 152 8.76 12.48 1.70
N GLU A 153 7.80 13.01 0.99
CA GLU A 153 7.44 14.39 1.17
C GLU A 153 6.41 14.52 2.30
N ASN A 154 6.65 15.49 3.18
CA ASN A 154 5.81 15.90 4.30
C ASN A 154 4.47 16.51 3.84
N ASN A 155 3.80 15.94 2.85
CA ASN A 155 2.60 16.51 2.25
C ASN A 155 1.29 15.83 2.68
N LEU A 156 1.33 15.06 3.76
CA LEU A 156 0.12 14.63 4.45
C LEU A 156 -0.23 15.63 5.56
N LEU A 157 -0.80 16.73 5.20
CA LEU A 157 -1.54 17.59 6.13
C LEU A 157 -2.85 17.98 5.49
#